data_380ed90d8d3465a48a5aeb37d92306d6
#
_entry.id   380ed90d8d3465a48a5aeb37d92306d6
#
_cell.length_a   1.000
_cell.length_b   1.000
_cell.length_c   1.000
_cell.angle_alpha   90.00
_cell.angle_beta   90.00
_cell.angle_gamma   90.00
#
_symmetry.space_group_name_H-M   'P 1'
#
loop_
_entity.id
_entity.type
_entity.pdbx_description
1 polymer ?
#
loop_
_entity_poly.entity_id
_entity_poly.type
_entity_poly.pdbx_seq_one_letter_code
_entity_poly.pdbx_strand_id
1 'polypeptide(L)'
;MDINKLKLTPDSSIKEALKIVGQERVRLGIIVDKKDKFLGVISDSNIRKALISGKTLKDSIKDIYTKNPITIKENTSKEQLLKISAKTDIYDFPVLDEKGQILSIKSISSLLKANPNSIIIMAGGLGSRLKELTKDTPKPMLKVGKKPILESIVQRLKNQNFENFIFCVNYKKQIIEDYFQKGQKFGVKISYIKERKKLGTAGALSLIKQEFKESFIVMNADILTELDFNDLLKAHKKSKALMSVCVREFKQQIPYGVITQKQGFIENIEEKPTQKFLVSGGIYVLENEILNLIAKNEYLDMPELIKLVLQKGKVNTYIINDYWIDIGRPDEFLKANEDFK
;
A
#
# COMPACT_ATOMS: atom_id res chain seq x y z
N MET A 1 -6.92 6.55 -12.61
CA MET A 1 -7.83 7.30 -13.52
C MET A 1 -6.95 8.20 -14.37
N ASP A 2 -7.18 8.21 -15.69
CA ASP A 2 -6.44 9.09 -16.59
C ASP A 2 -7.07 10.49 -16.57
N ILE A 3 -6.37 11.44 -15.95
CA ILE A 3 -6.86 12.81 -15.76
C ILE A 3 -7.12 13.54 -17.10
N ASN A 4 -6.40 13.14 -18.16
CA ASN A 4 -6.53 13.76 -19.48
C ASN A 4 -7.93 13.53 -20.10
N LYS A 5 -8.59 12.42 -19.74
CA LYS A 5 -9.95 12.13 -20.18
C LYS A 5 -11.01 13.02 -19.52
N LEU A 6 -10.68 13.72 -18.47
CA LEU A 6 -11.57 14.60 -17.72
C LEU A 6 -11.41 16.08 -18.10
N LYS A 7 -10.41 16.42 -18.94
CA LYS A 7 -10.09 17.79 -19.32
C LYS A 7 -11.07 18.35 -20.35
N LEU A 8 -11.49 19.56 -20.11
CA LEU A 8 -12.32 20.39 -20.95
C LEU A 8 -11.72 21.80 -21.03
N THR A 9 -12.10 22.55 -22.06
CA THR A 9 -11.80 23.97 -22.16
C THR A 9 -13.06 24.81 -21.91
N PRO A 10 -12.95 26.10 -21.58
CA PRO A 10 -14.13 26.97 -21.45
C PRO A 10 -15.04 26.98 -22.68
N ASP A 11 -14.48 26.74 -23.86
CA ASP A 11 -15.23 26.72 -25.12
C ASP A 11 -15.94 25.37 -25.40
N SER A 12 -15.66 24.34 -24.61
CA SER A 12 -16.36 23.04 -24.71
C SER A 12 -17.86 23.21 -24.50
N SER A 13 -18.65 22.36 -25.16
CA SER A 13 -20.11 22.39 -25.05
C SER A 13 -20.63 21.72 -23.76
N ILE A 14 -21.82 22.09 -23.34
CA ILE A 14 -22.53 21.42 -22.22
C ILE A 14 -22.69 19.92 -22.51
N LYS A 15 -22.91 19.52 -23.79
CA LYS A 15 -23.00 18.12 -24.20
C LYS A 15 -21.70 17.36 -23.92
N GLU A 16 -20.54 17.93 -24.22
CA GLU A 16 -19.23 17.33 -23.95
C GLU A 16 -18.97 17.21 -22.45
N ALA A 17 -19.28 18.27 -21.69
CA ALA A 17 -19.17 18.24 -20.24
C ALA A 17 -20.06 17.16 -19.61
N LEU A 18 -21.31 17.04 -20.09
CA LEU A 18 -22.25 16.03 -19.60
C LEU A 18 -21.77 14.59 -19.85
N LYS A 19 -21.14 14.35 -21.02
CA LYS A 19 -20.55 13.04 -21.32
C LYS A 19 -19.44 12.67 -20.34
N ILE A 20 -18.57 13.64 -19.99
CA ILE A 20 -17.47 13.40 -19.05
C ILE A 20 -18.01 13.17 -17.64
N VAL A 21 -18.85 14.08 -17.13
CA VAL A 21 -19.40 14.01 -15.77
C VAL A 21 -20.31 12.78 -15.59
N GLY A 22 -20.97 12.31 -16.65
CA GLY A 22 -21.90 11.17 -16.60
C GLY A 22 -21.26 9.78 -16.75
N GLN A 23 -20.04 9.66 -17.28
CA GLN A 23 -19.41 8.39 -17.61
C GLN A 23 -18.41 7.86 -16.58
N GLU A 24 -17.81 8.74 -15.79
CA GLU A 24 -16.74 8.39 -14.86
C GLU A 24 -17.27 8.27 -13.42
N ARG A 25 -16.52 7.57 -12.58
CA ARG A 25 -16.80 7.44 -11.14
C ARG A 25 -16.67 8.78 -10.39
N VAL A 26 -16.02 9.74 -11.00
CA VAL A 26 -15.82 11.11 -10.52
C VAL A 26 -16.80 12.00 -11.26
N ARG A 27 -17.63 12.71 -10.52
CA ARG A 27 -18.70 13.57 -11.06
C ARG A 27 -18.21 14.99 -11.35
N LEU A 28 -16.97 15.13 -11.80
CA LEU A 28 -16.32 16.40 -12.13
C LEU A 28 -15.63 16.34 -13.49
N GLY A 29 -15.79 17.40 -14.29
CA GLY A 29 -14.91 17.74 -15.40
C GLY A 29 -13.89 18.79 -14.95
N ILE A 30 -12.67 18.72 -15.48
CA ILE A 30 -11.56 19.62 -15.17
C ILE A 30 -11.47 20.65 -16.28
N ILE A 31 -11.51 21.92 -15.92
CA ILE A 31 -11.39 23.00 -16.89
C ILE A 31 -9.94 23.49 -16.92
N VAL A 32 -9.36 23.48 -18.11
CA VAL A 32 -7.99 23.95 -18.37
C VAL A 32 -7.96 24.97 -19.51
N ASP A 33 -6.95 25.82 -19.52
CA ASP A 33 -6.70 26.70 -20.66
C ASP A 33 -5.92 25.98 -21.79
N LYS A 34 -5.62 26.70 -22.88
CA LYS A 34 -4.85 26.19 -24.03
C LYS A 34 -3.40 25.81 -23.68
N LYS A 35 -2.90 26.20 -22.52
CA LYS A 35 -1.56 25.86 -21.99
C LYS A 35 -1.63 24.81 -20.87
N ASP A 36 -2.77 24.11 -20.75
CA ASP A 36 -3.02 23.07 -19.73
C ASP A 36 -3.02 23.58 -18.28
N LYS A 37 -3.18 24.90 -18.07
CA LYS A 37 -3.30 25.49 -16.75
C LYS A 37 -4.71 25.24 -16.19
N PHE A 38 -4.78 24.80 -14.94
CA PHE A 38 -6.05 24.58 -14.24
C PHE A 38 -6.83 25.90 -14.05
N LEU A 39 -8.08 25.93 -14.48
CA LEU A 39 -9.00 27.05 -14.38
C LEU A 39 -10.17 26.83 -13.43
N GLY A 40 -10.53 25.56 -13.21
CA GLY A 40 -11.66 25.23 -12.35
C GLY A 40 -12.26 23.86 -12.65
N VAL A 41 -13.48 23.63 -12.18
CA VAL A 41 -14.20 22.37 -12.35
C VAL A 41 -15.63 22.59 -12.80
N ILE A 42 -16.20 21.63 -13.51
CA ILE A 42 -17.62 21.58 -13.82
C ILE A 42 -18.22 20.29 -13.22
N SER A 43 -19.35 20.43 -12.56
CA SER A 43 -20.10 19.35 -11.93
C SER A 43 -21.48 19.14 -12.61
N ASP A 44 -22.13 18.03 -12.31
CA ASP A 44 -23.51 17.78 -12.69
C ASP A 44 -24.47 18.91 -12.23
N SER A 45 -24.22 19.46 -11.03
CA SER A 45 -24.99 20.58 -10.49
C SER A 45 -24.85 21.84 -11.34
N ASN A 46 -23.63 22.16 -11.82
CA ASN A 46 -23.41 23.29 -12.71
C ASN A 46 -24.20 23.15 -14.02
N ILE A 47 -24.10 21.95 -14.63
CA ILE A 47 -24.81 21.64 -15.89
C ILE A 47 -26.31 21.71 -15.70
N ARG A 48 -26.85 21.10 -14.65
CA ARG A 48 -28.30 21.09 -14.37
C ARG A 48 -28.83 22.51 -14.17
N LYS A 49 -28.14 23.34 -13.39
CA LYS A 49 -28.53 24.75 -13.19
C LYS A 49 -28.53 25.52 -14.50
N ALA A 50 -27.54 25.31 -15.36
CA ALA A 50 -27.48 25.96 -16.68
C ALA A 50 -28.63 25.56 -17.60
N LEU A 51 -28.98 24.29 -17.65
CA LEU A 51 -30.11 23.79 -18.46
C LEU A 51 -31.45 24.35 -17.94
N ILE A 52 -31.64 24.40 -16.62
CA ILE A 52 -32.85 25.00 -16.01
C ILE A 52 -32.95 26.50 -16.32
N SER A 53 -31.80 27.21 -16.43
CA SER A 53 -31.78 28.64 -16.80
C SER A 53 -31.95 28.90 -18.30
N GLY A 54 -32.25 27.87 -19.12
CA GLY A 54 -32.55 28.02 -20.53
C GLY A 54 -31.37 27.82 -21.48
N LYS A 55 -30.19 27.43 -20.97
CA LYS A 55 -29.06 27.03 -21.83
C LYS A 55 -29.37 25.68 -22.51
N THR A 56 -28.75 25.45 -23.66
CA THR A 56 -28.91 24.25 -24.47
C THR A 56 -27.63 23.39 -24.41
N LEU A 57 -27.71 22.13 -24.87
CA LEU A 57 -26.56 21.23 -24.94
C LEU A 57 -25.44 21.74 -25.87
N LYS A 58 -25.74 22.67 -26.77
CA LYS A 58 -24.78 23.26 -27.71
C LYS A 58 -24.03 24.46 -27.13
N ASP A 59 -24.54 25.06 -26.05
CA ASP A 59 -23.89 26.23 -25.43
C ASP A 59 -22.58 25.88 -24.77
N SER A 60 -21.66 26.88 -24.74
CA SER A 60 -20.35 26.69 -24.09
C SER A 60 -20.47 26.67 -22.57
N ILE A 61 -19.48 26.03 -21.92
CA ILE A 61 -19.44 25.96 -20.46
C ILE A 61 -18.73 27.16 -19.81
N LYS A 62 -18.31 28.17 -20.57
CA LYS A 62 -17.47 29.30 -20.16
C LYS A 62 -17.97 30.01 -18.91
N ASP A 63 -19.29 30.16 -18.77
CA ASP A 63 -19.90 30.93 -17.67
C ASP A 63 -20.56 30.04 -16.61
N ILE A 64 -20.46 28.71 -16.71
CA ILE A 64 -21.17 27.80 -15.82
C ILE A 64 -20.28 26.93 -14.95
N TYR A 65 -18.97 26.85 -15.22
CA TYR A 65 -18.04 26.10 -14.38
C TYR A 65 -17.62 26.88 -13.13
N THR A 66 -17.21 26.19 -12.08
CA THR A 66 -16.72 26.80 -10.83
C THR A 66 -15.26 27.19 -10.99
N LYS A 67 -14.96 28.50 -11.00
CA LYS A 67 -13.62 29.05 -11.26
C LYS A 67 -12.64 28.89 -10.11
N ASN A 68 -13.10 28.87 -8.87
CA ASN A 68 -12.25 28.70 -7.68
C ASN A 68 -12.79 27.56 -6.82
N PRO A 69 -12.66 26.31 -7.26
CA PRO A 69 -13.09 25.17 -6.46
C PRO A 69 -12.19 24.99 -5.24
N ILE A 70 -12.69 24.28 -4.23
CA ILE A 70 -11.83 23.82 -3.14
C ILE A 70 -10.86 22.78 -3.71
N THR A 71 -9.57 23.09 -3.63
CA THR A 71 -8.48 22.21 -4.06
C THR A 71 -7.68 21.72 -2.86
N ILE A 72 -6.94 20.63 -3.04
CA ILE A 72 -6.13 20.03 -1.99
C ILE A 72 -4.72 19.75 -2.51
N LYS A 73 -3.79 19.58 -1.59
CA LYS A 73 -2.43 19.10 -1.88
C LYS A 73 -2.38 17.57 -1.87
N GLU A 74 -1.38 17.00 -2.50
CA GLU A 74 -1.20 15.54 -2.59
C GLU A 74 -1.12 14.86 -1.21
N ASN A 75 -0.45 15.52 -0.25
CA ASN A 75 -0.24 15.03 1.11
C ASN A 75 -1.42 15.33 2.08
N THR A 76 -2.56 15.85 1.58
CA THR A 76 -3.74 16.09 2.43
C THR A 76 -4.25 14.77 2.99
N SER A 77 -4.35 14.68 4.34
CA SER A 77 -4.75 13.46 5.03
C SER A 77 -6.23 13.10 4.80
N LYS A 78 -6.56 11.80 4.94
CA LYS A 78 -7.95 11.31 4.87
C LYS A 78 -8.86 12.03 5.87
N GLU A 79 -8.39 12.26 7.09
CA GLU A 79 -9.16 12.96 8.13
C GLU A 79 -9.46 14.40 7.76
N GLN A 80 -8.48 15.12 7.20
CA GLN A 80 -8.67 16.47 6.71
C GLN A 80 -9.69 16.52 5.58
N LEU A 81 -9.62 15.58 4.63
CA LEU A 81 -10.57 15.48 3.52
C LEU A 81 -12.00 15.23 4.01
N LEU A 82 -12.18 14.31 4.98
CA LEU A 82 -13.48 14.02 5.57
C LEU A 82 -14.05 15.24 6.31
N LYS A 83 -13.21 16.01 7.04
CA LYS A 83 -13.61 17.25 7.71
C LYS A 83 -14.04 18.34 6.70
N ILE A 84 -13.30 18.51 5.60
CA ILE A 84 -13.65 19.46 4.55
C ILE A 84 -14.98 19.05 3.90
N SER A 85 -15.11 17.77 3.51
CA SER A 85 -16.33 17.24 2.89
C SER A 85 -17.57 17.44 3.78
N ALA A 86 -17.47 17.14 5.07
CA ALA A 86 -18.57 17.32 6.02
C ALA A 86 -19.02 18.78 6.21
N LYS A 87 -18.11 19.75 5.97
CA LYS A 87 -18.43 21.19 6.07
C LYS A 87 -18.95 21.78 4.76
N THR A 88 -18.64 21.19 3.61
CA THR A 88 -18.85 21.82 2.30
C THR A 88 -19.75 21.02 1.36
N ASP A 89 -20.13 19.77 1.74
CA ASP A 89 -20.83 18.81 0.89
C ASP A 89 -20.11 18.51 -0.45
N ILE A 90 -18.78 18.73 -0.47
CA ILE A 90 -17.93 18.40 -1.63
C ILE A 90 -17.33 17.03 -1.41
N TYR A 91 -17.45 16.15 -2.41
CA TYR A 91 -17.01 14.75 -2.35
C TYR A 91 -15.84 14.44 -3.29
N ASP A 92 -15.56 15.32 -4.25
CA ASP A 92 -14.50 15.16 -5.23
C ASP A 92 -13.61 16.41 -5.22
N PHE A 93 -12.31 16.22 -4.95
CA PHE A 93 -11.34 17.30 -4.75
C PHE A 93 -10.25 17.26 -5.80
N PRO A 94 -10.06 18.33 -6.60
CA PRO A 94 -8.88 18.49 -7.44
C PRO A 94 -7.61 18.55 -6.58
N VAL A 95 -6.60 17.78 -6.95
CA VAL A 95 -5.26 17.78 -6.33
C VAL A 95 -4.34 18.60 -7.21
N LEU A 96 -3.75 19.65 -6.67
CA LEU A 96 -2.82 20.49 -7.41
C LEU A 96 -1.39 20.32 -6.88
N ASP A 97 -0.41 20.49 -7.79
CA ASP A 97 0.99 20.63 -7.43
C ASP A 97 1.31 22.05 -6.92
N GLU A 98 2.58 22.30 -6.59
CA GLU A 98 3.05 23.59 -6.11
C GLU A 98 2.99 24.70 -7.18
N LYS A 99 2.90 24.32 -8.47
CA LYS A 99 2.76 25.24 -9.61
C LYS A 99 1.31 25.49 -9.99
N GLY A 100 0.35 24.87 -9.29
CA GLY A 100 -1.08 24.99 -9.55
C GLY A 100 -1.54 24.15 -10.75
N GLN A 101 -0.78 23.14 -11.15
CA GLN A 101 -1.19 22.19 -12.17
C GLN A 101 -1.97 21.05 -11.56
N ILE A 102 -2.95 20.51 -12.30
CA ILE A 102 -3.77 19.40 -11.83
C ILE A 102 -3.03 18.08 -11.91
N LEU A 103 -2.87 17.40 -10.77
CA LEU A 103 -2.23 16.09 -10.65
C LEU A 103 -3.26 14.96 -10.71
N SER A 104 -4.36 15.10 -9.98
CA SER A 104 -5.37 14.04 -9.83
C SER A 104 -6.67 14.60 -9.25
N ILE A 105 -7.68 13.72 -9.09
CA ILE A 105 -8.87 14.00 -8.27
C ILE A 105 -8.92 12.95 -7.15
N LYS A 106 -9.05 13.41 -5.89
CA LYS A 106 -9.36 12.55 -4.74
C LYS A 106 -10.87 12.59 -4.46
N SER A 107 -11.52 11.42 -4.53
CA SER A 107 -12.94 11.27 -4.20
C SER A 107 -13.13 10.66 -2.81
N ILE A 108 -14.03 11.25 -2.03
CA ILE A 108 -14.43 10.69 -0.73
C ILE A 108 -14.99 9.27 -0.89
N SER A 109 -15.76 9.01 -1.95
CA SER A 109 -16.29 7.67 -2.22
C SER A 109 -15.18 6.62 -2.40
N SER A 110 -14.06 7.00 -3.01
CA SER A 110 -12.89 6.11 -3.15
C SER A 110 -12.16 5.90 -1.83
N LEU A 111 -12.14 6.94 -0.97
CA LEU A 111 -11.52 6.88 0.36
C LEU A 111 -12.36 6.07 1.37
N LEU A 112 -13.67 5.98 1.15
CA LEU A 112 -14.59 5.22 2.02
C LEU A 112 -14.77 3.77 1.54
N LYS A 113 -14.37 3.46 0.30
CA LYS A 113 -14.48 2.10 -0.21
C LYS A 113 -13.36 1.23 0.38
N ALA A 114 -13.78 0.15 1.06
CA ALA A 114 -12.84 -0.86 1.55
C ALA A 114 -12.04 -1.46 0.39
N ASN A 115 -10.74 -1.67 0.62
CA ASN A 115 -9.88 -2.36 -0.32
C ASN A 115 -10.29 -3.85 -0.35
N PRO A 116 -10.57 -4.43 -1.53
CA PRO A 116 -11.01 -5.82 -1.61
C PRO A 116 -9.90 -6.83 -1.31
N ASN A 117 -8.63 -6.41 -1.39
CA ASN A 117 -7.48 -7.28 -1.16
C ASN A 117 -7.37 -7.65 0.32
N SER A 118 -7.10 -8.90 0.59
CA SER A 118 -6.85 -9.41 1.95
C SER A 118 -5.39 -9.24 2.34
N ILE A 119 -5.16 -9.02 3.64
CA ILE A 119 -3.83 -8.95 4.24
C ILE A 119 -3.59 -10.18 5.10
N ILE A 120 -2.56 -10.94 4.80
CA ILE A 120 -2.14 -12.09 5.58
C ILE A 120 -0.90 -11.71 6.38
N ILE A 121 -0.96 -11.82 7.69
CA ILE A 121 0.14 -11.46 8.58
C ILE A 121 0.72 -12.72 9.22
N MET A 122 2.01 -12.97 8.98
CA MET A 122 2.75 -14.10 9.50
C MET A 122 3.21 -13.81 10.93
N ALA A 123 2.40 -14.20 11.92
CA ALA A 123 2.58 -13.90 13.34
C ALA A 123 2.91 -15.15 14.20
N GLY A 124 3.30 -16.28 13.57
CA GLY A 124 3.55 -17.55 14.24
C GLY A 124 4.99 -17.76 14.76
N GLY A 125 5.90 -16.79 14.49
CA GLY A 125 7.30 -16.92 14.84
C GLY A 125 7.60 -16.87 16.35
N LEU A 126 8.62 -17.61 16.80
CA LEU A 126 9.06 -17.66 18.21
C LEU A 126 9.72 -16.34 18.69
N GLY A 127 10.28 -15.54 17.78
CA GLY A 127 11.01 -14.33 18.15
C GLY A 127 12.31 -14.56 18.92
N SER A 128 12.91 -15.75 18.83
CA SER A 128 14.04 -16.23 19.64
C SER A 128 15.26 -15.30 19.68
N ARG A 129 15.48 -14.50 18.62
CA ARG A 129 16.58 -13.52 18.56
C ARG A 129 16.42 -12.36 19.53
N LEU A 130 15.20 -12.06 19.99
CA LEU A 130 14.89 -11.03 20.99
C LEU A 130 14.98 -11.56 22.45
N LYS A 131 15.33 -12.84 22.63
CA LYS A 131 15.62 -13.48 23.93
C LYS A 131 14.55 -13.19 25.00
N GLU A 132 14.95 -12.51 26.09
CA GLU A 132 14.08 -12.20 27.25
C GLU A 132 12.81 -11.42 26.87
N LEU A 133 12.88 -10.54 25.85
CA LEU A 133 11.71 -9.74 25.43
C LEU A 133 10.54 -10.60 24.91
N THR A 134 10.86 -11.78 24.38
CA THR A 134 9.83 -12.69 23.80
C THR A 134 9.50 -13.88 24.68
N LYS A 135 10.07 -13.94 25.90
CA LYS A 135 9.84 -15.05 26.85
C LYS A 135 8.36 -15.14 27.23
N ASP A 136 7.71 -14.04 27.56
CA ASP A 136 6.32 -13.98 28.03
C ASP A 136 5.37 -13.33 27.04
N THR A 137 5.86 -12.57 26.08
CA THR A 137 5.10 -11.84 25.08
C THR A 137 5.55 -12.25 23.69
N PRO A 138 4.64 -12.69 22.77
CA PRO A 138 5.04 -13.00 21.40
C PRO A 138 5.50 -11.72 20.70
N LYS A 139 6.51 -11.83 19.84
CA LYS A 139 7.16 -10.69 19.15
C LYS A 139 6.17 -9.66 18.57
N PRO A 140 5.09 -10.04 17.87
CA PRO A 140 4.13 -9.09 17.33
C PRO A 140 3.41 -8.23 18.38
N MET A 141 3.42 -8.68 19.64
CA MET A 141 2.77 -7.99 20.77
C MET A 141 3.76 -7.16 21.61
N LEU A 142 5.04 -7.14 21.28
CA LEU A 142 5.99 -6.20 21.87
C LEU A 142 5.58 -4.77 21.51
N LYS A 143 5.66 -3.87 22.49
CA LYS A 143 5.28 -2.46 22.29
C LYS A 143 6.44 -1.68 21.69
N VAL A 144 6.16 -0.97 20.60
CA VAL A 144 6.99 0.10 20.06
C VAL A 144 6.23 1.41 20.28
N GLY A 145 6.83 2.30 21.06
CA GLY A 145 6.12 3.42 21.64
C GLY A 145 4.98 2.93 22.55
N LYS A 146 3.75 3.36 22.29
CA LYS A 146 2.58 3.05 23.14
C LYS A 146 1.79 1.81 22.69
N LYS A 147 2.08 1.22 21.52
CA LYS A 147 1.24 0.19 20.89
C LYS A 147 2.04 -1.07 20.54
N PRO A 148 1.40 -2.25 20.57
CA PRO A 148 1.99 -3.45 19.99
C PRO A 148 2.38 -3.25 18.52
N ILE A 149 3.47 -3.87 18.06
CA ILE A 149 3.93 -3.82 16.66
C ILE A 149 2.76 -4.19 15.72
N LEU A 150 2.07 -5.29 15.99
CA LEU A 150 0.98 -5.78 15.16
C LEU A 150 -0.21 -4.80 15.12
N GLU A 151 -0.49 -4.08 16.21
CA GLU A 151 -1.52 -3.03 16.20
C GLU A 151 -1.14 -1.88 15.28
N SER A 152 0.12 -1.44 15.33
CA SER A 152 0.64 -0.38 14.47
C SER A 152 0.51 -0.76 13.00
N ILE A 153 0.83 -2.02 12.65
CA ILE A 153 0.65 -2.57 11.30
C ILE A 153 -0.83 -2.53 10.87
N VAL A 154 -1.73 -3.06 11.72
CA VAL A 154 -3.18 -3.09 11.42
C VAL A 154 -3.74 -1.69 11.21
N GLN A 155 -3.40 -0.74 12.10
CA GLN A 155 -3.88 0.64 11.99
C GLN A 155 -3.38 1.34 10.73
N ARG A 156 -2.11 1.13 10.36
CA ARG A 156 -1.55 1.69 9.13
C ARG A 156 -2.26 1.18 7.90
N LEU A 157 -2.47 -0.13 7.81
CA LEU A 157 -3.17 -0.75 6.69
C LEU A 157 -4.65 -0.33 6.64
N LYS A 158 -5.32 -0.24 7.80
CA LYS A 158 -6.67 0.31 7.90
C LYS A 158 -6.76 1.75 7.36
N ASN A 159 -5.78 2.60 7.68
CA ASN A 159 -5.74 3.97 7.16
C ASN A 159 -5.62 4.02 5.63
N GLN A 160 -5.16 2.93 5.01
CA GLN A 160 -5.13 2.72 3.57
C GLN A 160 -6.33 1.93 3.04
N ASN A 161 -7.41 1.80 3.85
CA ASN A 161 -8.69 1.14 3.56
C ASN A 161 -8.66 -0.38 3.46
N PHE A 162 -7.62 -1.04 3.99
CA PHE A 162 -7.64 -2.49 4.14
C PHE A 162 -8.44 -2.88 5.39
N GLU A 163 -9.42 -3.77 5.22
CA GLU A 163 -10.31 -4.19 6.30
C GLU A 163 -10.28 -5.70 6.56
N ASN A 164 -9.78 -6.51 5.63
CA ASN A 164 -9.79 -7.96 5.73
C ASN A 164 -8.40 -8.49 6.08
N PHE A 165 -8.25 -9.05 7.28
CA PHE A 165 -7.00 -9.58 7.81
C PHE A 165 -7.10 -11.06 8.12
N ILE A 166 -6.01 -11.79 7.86
CA ILE A 166 -5.81 -13.18 8.26
C ILE A 166 -4.50 -13.22 9.04
N PHE A 167 -4.56 -13.60 10.32
CA PHE A 167 -3.36 -13.79 11.12
C PHE A 167 -2.98 -15.26 11.16
N CYS A 168 -1.79 -15.60 10.66
CA CYS A 168 -1.19 -16.92 10.85
C CYS A 168 -0.48 -16.93 12.19
N VAL A 169 -1.00 -17.68 13.16
CA VAL A 169 -0.55 -17.67 14.56
C VAL A 169 -0.14 -19.05 15.04
N ASN A 170 0.89 -19.09 15.90
CA ASN A 170 1.39 -20.32 16.51
C ASN A 170 1.81 -20.05 17.97
N TYR A 171 3.03 -19.53 18.18
CA TYR A 171 3.59 -19.27 19.49
C TYR A 171 2.77 -18.24 20.26
N LYS A 172 2.35 -18.60 21.50
CA LYS A 172 1.54 -17.72 22.36
C LYS A 172 0.36 -17.05 21.65
N LYS A 173 -0.26 -17.79 20.73
CA LYS A 173 -1.38 -17.31 19.90
C LYS A 173 -2.53 -16.73 20.70
N GLN A 174 -2.78 -17.25 21.91
CA GLN A 174 -3.88 -16.79 22.75
C GLN A 174 -3.76 -15.30 23.09
N ILE A 175 -2.55 -14.79 23.35
CA ILE A 175 -2.29 -13.37 23.62
C ILE A 175 -2.72 -12.49 22.44
N ILE A 176 -2.43 -12.94 21.19
CA ILE A 176 -2.82 -12.23 19.97
C ILE A 176 -4.35 -12.31 19.79
N GLU A 177 -4.92 -13.49 19.95
CA GLU A 177 -6.36 -13.73 19.79
C GLU A 177 -7.19 -12.92 20.81
N ASP A 178 -6.79 -12.90 22.07
CA ASP A 178 -7.48 -12.14 23.14
C ASP A 178 -7.40 -10.63 22.89
N TYR A 179 -6.28 -10.14 22.40
CA TYR A 179 -6.09 -8.72 22.15
C TYR A 179 -6.89 -8.21 20.94
N PHE A 180 -6.82 -8.94 19.83
CA PHE A 180 -7.44 -8.50 18.58
C PHE A 180 -8.86 -9.01 18.39
N GLN A 181 -9.22 -10.14 19.00
CA GLN A 181 -10.51 -10.81 18.82
C GLN A 181 -10.87 -10.94 17.33
N LYS A 182 -12.05 -10.52 16.90
CA LYS A 182 -12.47 -10.48 15.48
C LYS A 182 -12.18 -9.14 14.80
N GLY A 183 -11.43 -8.23 15.43
CA GLY A 183 -10.99 -6.96 14.86
C GLY A 183 -11.96 -5.79 15.00
N GLN A 184 -13.16 -5.97 15.59
CA GLN A 184 -14.18 -4.91 15.65
C GLN A 184 -13.67 -3.65 16.35
N LYS A 185 -12.91 -3.81 17.46
CA LYS A 185 -12.30 -2.69 18.21
C LYS A 185 -11.39 -1.83 17.34
N PHE A 186 -10.79 -2.42 16.30
CA PHE A 186 -9.88 -1.74 15.37
C PHE A 186 -10.58 -1.32 14.07
N GLY A 187 -11.90 -1.62 13.92
CA GLY A 187 -12.70 -1.34 12.74
C GLY A 187 -12.25 -2.14 11.52
N VAL A 188 -11.81 -3.38 11.72
CA VAL A 188 -11.38 -4.34 10.70
C VAL A 188 -12.00 -5.71 10.97
N LYS A 189 -11.86 -6.64 10.03
CA LYS A 189 -12.26 -8.05 10.14
C LYS A 189 -11.00 -8.89 10.23
N ILE A 190 -10.86 -9.67 11.32
CA ILE A 190 -9.72 -10.53 11.54
C ILE A 190 -10.18 -11.99 11.62
N SER A 191 -9.54 -12.85 10.87
CA SER A 191 -9.63 -14.30 10.99
C SER A 191 -8.26 -14.89 11.31
N TYR A 192 -8.24 -16.12 11.84
CA TYR A 192 -7.01 -16.73 12.33
C TYR A 192 -6.77 -18.08 11.66
N ILE A 193 -5.53 -18.27 11.23
CA ILE A 193 -4.97 -19.57 10.85
C ILE A 193 -4.08 -20.04 11.99
N LYS A 194 -4.47 -21.15 12.63
CA LYS A 194 -3.79 -21.70 13.80
C LYS A 194 -2.88 -22.84 13.36
N GLU A 195 -1.58 -22.58 13.32
CA GLU A 195 -0.60 -23.60 13.04
C GLU A 195 -0.51 -24.59 14.23
N ARG A 196 -0.50 -25.89 13.93
CA ARG A 196 -0.28 -26.95 14.94
C ARG A 196 1.19 -27.29 15.12
N LYS A 197 2.02 -27.01 14.11
CA LYS A 197 3.47 -27.14 14.07
C LYS A 197 4.07 -25.95 13.34
N LYS A 198 5.35 -25.71 13.46
CA LYS A 198 6.05 -24.65 12.73
C LYS A 198 6.00 -24.94 11.24
N LEU A 199 5.42 -24.04 10.45
CA LEU A 199 5.28 -24.18 9.00
C LEU A 199 6.17 -23.24 8.18
N GLY A 200 7.00 -22.43 8.83
CA GLY A 200 7.84 -21.45 8.15
C GLY A 200 7.07 -20.17 7.76
N THR A 201 7.69 -19.34 6.96
CA THR A 201 7.14 -18.02 6.58
C THR A 201 6.16 -18.08 5.40
N ALA A 202 5.98 -19.25 4.77
CA ALA A 202 5.05 -19.46 3.67
C ALA A 202 4.12 -20.66 3.85
N GLY A 203 4.56 -21.72 4.56
CA GLY A 203 3.80 -22.96 4.67
C GLY A 203 2.43 -22.83 5.34
N ALA A 204 2.25 -21.86 6.25
CA ALA A 204 0.94 -21.56 6.85
C ALA A 204 -0.11 -21.11 5.81
N LEU A 205 0.29 -20.58 4.65
CA LEU A 205 -0.60 -20.23 3.56
C LEU A 205 -1.36 -21.45 3.01
N SER A 206 -0.79 -22.65 3.09
CA SER A 206 -1.43 -23.92 2.70
C SER A 206 -2.68 -24.27 3.52
N LEU A 207 -2.88 -23.63 4.65
CA LEU A 207 -4.03 -23.84 5.53
C LEU A 207 -5.20 -22.90 5.21
N ILE A 208 -5.02 -21.96 4.28
CA ILE A 208 -6.07 -21.05 3.81
C ILE A 208 -7.08 -21.89 3.01
N LYS A 209 -8.36 -21.77 3.40
CA LYS A 209 -9.47 -22.49 2.75
C LYS A 209 -10.28 -21.60 1.81
N GLN A 210 -10.17 -20.30 1.97
CA GLN A 210 -10.92 -19.34 1.15
C GLN A 210 -10.20 -19.06 -0.17
N GLU A 211 -10.96 -18.85 -1.22
CA GLU A 211 -10.45 -18.29 -2.46
C GLU A 211 -10.47 -16.77 -2.40
N PHE A 212 -9.43 -16.15 -2.93
CA PHE A 212 -9.35 -14.70 -3.07
C PHE A 212 -9.77 -14.31 -4.48
N LYS A 213 -10.64 -13.31 -4.59
CA LYS A 213 -11.06 -12.74 -5.89
C LYS A 213 -10.03 -11.80 -6.50
N GLU A 214 -9.17 -11.25 -5.67
CA GLU A 214 -8.08 -10.34 -6.01
C GLU A 214 -6.78 -10.90 -5.45
N SER A 215 -5.63 -10.43 -5.94
CA SER A 215 -4.34 -10.71 -5.33
C SER A 215 -4.35 -10.32 -3.85
N PHE A 216 -3.55 -10.97 -3.03
CA PHE A 216 -3.49 -10.70 -1.58
C PHE A 216 -2.08 -10.35 -1.14
N ILE A 217 -1.97 -9.62 -0.03
CA ILE A 217 -0.69 -9.22 0.54
C ILE A 217 -0.33 -10.19 1.66
N VAL A 218 0.92 -10.65 1.66
CA VAL A 218 1.52 -11.41 2.76
C VAL A 218 2.64 -10.56 3.36
N MET A 219 2.68 -10.42 4.68
CA MET A 219 3.76 -9.71 5.35
C MET A 219 4.10 -10.30 6.70
N ASN A 220 5.35 -10.11 7.11
CA ASN A 220 5.81 -10.48 8.44
C ASN A 220 5.22 -9.53 9.50
N ALA A 221 4.93 -10.08 10.68
CA ALA A 221 4.32 -9.34 11.79
C ALA A 221 5.30 -8.45 12.59
N ASP A 222 6.53 -8.30 12.13
CA ASP A 222 7.61 -7.56 12.78
C ASP A 222 8.14 -6.39 11.95
N ILE A 223 7.46 -6.07 10.86
CA ILE A 223 7.86 -5.00 9.94
C ILE A 223 7.02 -3.75 10.18
N LEU A 224 7.69 -2.66 10.52
CA LEU A 224 7.10 -1.32 10.52
C LEU A 224 7.58 -0.57 9.27
N THR A 225 6.63 -0.03 8.50
CA THR A 225 6.95 0.65 7.24
C THR A 225 5.96 1.75 6.94
N GLU A 226 6.42 2.74 6.17
CA GLU A 226 5.57 3.80 5.60
C GLU A 226 5.11 3.55 4.16
N LEU A 227 5.33 2.36 3.67
CA LEU A 227 4.92 1.91 2.34
C LEU A 227 3.46 2.23 2.02
N ASP A 228 3.19 2.74 0.82
CA ASP A 228 1.85 2.80 0.23
C ASP A 228 1.51 1.45 -0.41
N PHE A 229 0.68 0.67 0.29
CA PHE A 229 0.25 -0.65 -0.17
C PHE A 229 -0.70 -0.59 -1.38
N ASN A 230 -1.39 0.53 -1.59
CA ASN A 230 -2.21 0.71 -2.79
C ASN A 230 -1.34 0.89 -4.03
N ASP A 231 -0.21 1.60 -3.91
CA ASP A 231 0.75 1.75 -5.02
C ASP A 231 1.49 0.44 -5.29
N LEU A 232 1.82 -0.33 -4.25
CA LEU A 232 2.35 -1.69 -4.40
C LEU A 232 1.39 -2.57 -5.20
N LEU A 233 0.09 -2.58 -4.88
CA LEU A 233 -0.92 -3.36 -5.61
C LEU A 233 -1.09 -2.89 -7.06
N LYS A 234 -1.03 -1.57 -7.32
CA LYS A 234 -1.06 -1.04 -8.69
C LYS A 234 0.16 -1.50 -9.50
N ALA A 235 1.36 -1.44 -8.89
CA ALA A 235 2.60 -1.89 -9.52
C ALA A 235 2.56 -3.40 -9.81
N HIS A 236 2.07 -4.20 -8.86
CA HIS A 236 1.88 -5.64 -9.04
C HIS A 236 0.95 -5.93 -10.21
N LYS A 237 -0.24 -5.32 -10.25
CA LYS A 237 -1.22 -5.50 -11.33
C LYS A 237 -0.65 -5.07 -12.70
N LYS A 238 0.13 -3.98 -12.74
CA LYS A 238 0.81 -3.52 -13.97
C LYS A 238 1.87 -4.51 -14.45
N SER A 239 2.59 -5.16 -13.55
CA SER A 239 3.66 -6.11 -13.88
C SER A 239 3.15 -7.40 -14.52
N LYS A 240 1.89 -7.78 -14.28
CA LYS A 240 1.29 -9.06 -14.66
C LYS A 240 2.10 -10.26 -14.15
N ALA A 241 2.80 -10.10 -13.04
CA ALA A 241 3.57 -11.16 -12.40
C ALA A 241 2.68 -11.98 -11.45
N LEU A 242 3.02 -13.24 -11.24
CA LEU A 242 2.34 -14.10 -10.26
C LEU A 242 2.60 -13.64 -8.83
N MET A 243 3.76 -13.05 -8.59
CA MET A 243 4.20 -12.58 -7.29
C MET A 243 4.97 -11.27 -7.43
N SER A 244 4.81 -10.36 -6.47
CA SER A 244 5.71 -9.22 -6.26
C SER A 244 6.38 -9.34 -4.90
N VAL A 245 7.69 -9.16 -4.87
CA VAL A 245 8.51 -9.13 -3.66
C VAL A 245 8.92 -7.69 -3.39
N CYS A 246 8.55 -7.15 -2.25
CA CYS A 246 9.10 -5.89 -1.80
C CYS A 246 10.56 -6.09 -1.39
N VAL A 247 11.43 -5.25 -1.93
CA VAL A 247 12.88 -5.31 -1.71
C VAL A 247 13.40 -3.95 -1.25
N ARG A 248 14.51 -3.98 -0.53
CA ARG A 248 15.20 -2.77 -0.09
C ARG A 248 16.67 -2.82 -0.48
N GLU A 249 17.26 -1.67 -0.82
CA GLU A 249 18.71 -1.55 -0.98
C GLU A 249 19.38 -1.67 0.39
N PHE A 250 20.26 -2.65 0.52
CA PHE A 250 21.14 -2.84 1.66
C PHE A 250 22.58 -2.53 1.23
N LYS A 251 23.25 -1.63 1.95
CA LYS A 251 24.63 -1.23 1.70
C LYS A 251 25.53 -1.85 2.75
N GLN A 252 26.58 -2.53 2.30
CA GLN A 252 27.61 -3.08 3.16
C GLN A 252 28.95 -2.52 2.75
N GLN A 253 29.60 -1.76 3.63
CA GLN A 253 30.96 -1.31 3.44
C GLN A 253 31.94 -2.38 3.93
N ILE A 254 32.86 -2.77 3.08
CA ILE A 254 34.00 -3.61 3.45
C ILE A 254 35.04 -2.69 4.09
N PRO A 255 35.45 -2.89 5.38
CA PRO A 255 36.29 -1.92 6.07
C PRO A 255 37.79 -2.01 5.70
N TYR A 256 38.11 -2.66 4.59
CA TYR A 256 39.47 -2.93 4.10
C TYR A 256 39.58 -2.62 2.61
N GLY A 257 40.83 -2.45 2.12
CA GLY A 257 41.12 -2.46 0.69
C GLY A 257 40.80 -3.85 0.10
N VAL A 258 39.93 -3.88 -0.92
CA VAL A 258 39.57 -5.11 -1.64
C VAL A 258 40.45 -5.25 -2.86
N ILE A 259 41.16 -6.37 -2.95
CA ILE A 259 42.08 -6.67 -4.04
C ILE A 259 41.41 -7.65 -4.98
N THR A 260 41.38 -7.34 -6.27
CA THR A 260 41.11 -8.32 -7.32
C THR A 260 42.44 -8.81 -7.90
N GLN A 261 42.54 -10.12 -8.10
CA GLN A 261 43.76 -10.73 -8.64
C GLN A 261 43.45 -11.59 -9.86
N LYS A 262 44.41 -11.65 -10.79
CA LYS A 262 44.39 -12.53 -11.94
C LYS A 262 45.74 -13.25 -12.04
N GLN A 263 45.72 -14.56 -12.11
CA GLN A 263 46.92 -15.42 -12.20
C GLN A 263 48.00 -15.11 -11.14
N GLY A 264 47.61 -14.71 -9.93
CA GLY A 264 48.54 -14.38 -8.83
C GLY A 264 49.04 -12.94 -8.80
N PHE A 265 48.68 -12.11 -9.77
CA PHE A 265 49.05 -10.69 -9.82
C PHE A 265 47.87 -9.80 -9.46
N ILE A 266 48.12 -8.69 -8.74
CA ILE A 266 47.08 -7.69 -8.42
C ILE A 266 46.67 -7.02 -9.74
N GLU A 267 45.36 -7.04 -10.01
CA GLU A 267 44.77 -6.37 -11.17
C GLU A 267 44.14 -5.03 -10.74
N ASN A 268 43.52 -4.98 -9.53
CA ASN A 268 42.92 -3.76 -9.01
C ASN A 268 42.88 -3.79 -7.47
N ILE A 269 42.82 -2.60 -6.86
CA ILE A 269 42.57 -2.39 -5.44
C ILE A 269 41.53 -1.28 -5.28
N GLU A 270 40.51 -1.52 -4.48
CA GLU A 270 39.47 -0.55 -4.13
C GLU A 270 39.41 -0.39 -2.62
N GLU A 271 39.65 0.83 -2.13
CA GLU A 271 39.69 1.12 -0.68
C GLU A 271 38.30 1.27 -0.14
N LYS A 272 37.95 0.42 0.84
CA LYS A 272 36.66 0.43 1.59
C LYS A 272 35.43 0.47 0.66
N PRO A 273 35.32 -0.43 -0.34
CA PRO A 273 34.19 -0.41 -1.25
C PRO A 273 32.87 -0.63 -0.55
N THR A 274 31.83 0.02 -1.05
CA THR A 274 30.45 -0.21 -0.60
C THR A 274 29.71 -1.05 -1.62
N GLN A 275 29.38 -2.28 -1.21
CA GLN A 275 28.54 -3.17 -2.02
C GLN A 275 27.06 -2.90 -1.75
N LYS A 276 26.24 -3.01 -2.79
CA LYS A 276 24.80 -2.81 -2.75
C LYS A 276 24.10 -4.13 -3.07
N PHE A 277 23.14 -4.49 -2.24
CA PHE A 277 22.33 -5.68 -2.40
C PHE A 277 20.85 -5.31 -2.33
N LEU A 278 20.01 -6.03 -3.07
CA LEU A 278 18.57 -5.99 -2.86
C LEU A 278 18.20 -7.13 -1.91
N VAL A 279 17.70 -6.77 -0.74
CA VAL A 279 17.25 -7.72 0.29
C VAL A 279 15.73 -7.75 0.37
N SER A 280 15.16 -8.91 0.73
CA SER A 280 13.73 -9.05 0.92
C SER A 280 13.24 -8.16 2.05
N GLY A 281 12.19 -7.37 1.78
CA GLY A 281 11.55 -6.51 2.76
C GLY A 281 10.47 -7.20 3.59
N GLY A 282 10.27 -8.53 3.43
CA GLY A 282 9.28 -9.29 4.19
C GLY A 282 7.81 -8.94 3.87
N ILE A 283 7.56 -8.32 2.73
CA ILE A 283 6.24 -7.94 2.23
C ILE A 283 6.12 -8.44 0.79
N TYR A 284 5.00 -9.08 0.48
CA TYR A 284 4.77 -9.77 -0.78
C TYR A 284 3.35 -9.55 -1.26
N VAL A 285 3.14 -9.50 -2.59
CA VAL A 285 1.82 -9.60 -3.21
C VAL A 285 1.78 -10.90 -4.00
N LEU A 286 0.75 -11.70 -3.80
CA LEU A 286 0.58 -13.01 -4.40
C LEU A 286 -0.75 -13.10 -5.15
N GLU A 287 -0.72 -13.75 -6.32
CA GLU A 287 -1.92 -14.20 -7.00
C GLU A 287 -2.46 -15.49 -6.37
N ASN A 288 -3.76 -15.70 -6.43
CA ASN A 288 -4.44 -16.82 -5.75
C ASN A 288 -3.90 -18.19 -6.15
N GLU A 289 -3.50 -18.36 -7.40
CA GLU A 289 -2.97 -19.63 -7.93
C GLU A 289 -1.68 -20.09 -7.27
N ILE A 290 -0.92 -19.19 -6.62
CA ILE A 290 0.30 -19.54 -5.88
C ILE A 290 -0.01 -20.50 -4.71
N LEU A 291 -1.19 -20.40 -4.12
CA LEU A 291 -1.59 -21.30 -3.02
C LEU A 291 -1.54 -22.76 -3.43
N ASN A 292 -1.76 -23.09 -4.71
CA ASN A 292 -1.69 -24.44 -5.25
C ASN A 292 -0.26 -25.01 -5.33
N LEU A 293 0.76 -24.16 -5.19
CA LEU A 293 2.17 -24.58 -5.20
C LEU A 293 2.65 -25.01 -3.80
N ILE A 294 1.87 -24.73 -2.76
CA ILE A 294 2.26 -24.96 -1.37
C ILE A 294 1.67 -26.29 -0.88
N ALA A 295 2.53 -27.25 -0.60
CA ALA A 295 2.12 -28.54 -0.08
C ALA A 295 1.40 -28.37 1.27
N LYS A 296 0.25 -29.05 1.42
CA LYS A 296 -0.63 -28.84 2.57
C LYS A 296 0.04 -29.27 3.87
N ASN A 297 0.07 -28.35 4.83
CA ASN A 297 0.59 -28.57 6.18
C ASN A 297 2.07 -29.00 6.19
N GLU A 298 2.86 -28.55 5.21
CA GLU A 298 4.31 -28.75 5.15
C GLU A 298 5.08 -27.46 5.47
N TYR A 299 6.32 -27.65 5.95
CA TYR A 299 7.22 -26.53 6.20
C TYR A 299 7.69 -25.93 4.88
N LEU A 300 7.52 -24.63 4.72
CA LEU A 300 8.02 -23.88 3.58
C LEU A 300 8.34 -22.46 4.02
N ASP A 301 9.55 -21.99 3.71
CA ASP A 301 9.89 -20.58 3.88
C ASP A 301 9.66 -19.79 2.58
N MET A 302 9.49 -18.47 2.71
CA MET A 302 9.18 -17.60 1.58
C MET A 302 10.24 -17.64 0.45
N PRO A 303 11.55 -17.72 0.73
CA PRO A 303 12.55 -17.88 -0.33
C PRO A 303 12.35 -19.14 -1.19
N GLU A 304 11.96 -20.27 -0.59
CA GLU A 304 11.65 -21.49 -1.32
C GLU A 304 10.38 -21.33 -2.16
N LEU A 305 9.35 -20.69 -1.61
CA LEU A 305 8.15 -20.37 -2.38
C LEU A 305 8.46 -19.48 -3.59
N ILE A 306 9.31 -18.47 -3.44
CA ILE A 306 9.75 -17.62 -4.56
C ILE A 306 10.41 -18.46 -5.65
N LYS A 307 11.27 -19.42 -5.29
CA LYS A 307 11.92 -20.33 -6.26
C LYS A 307 10.89 -21.18 -7.01
N LEU A 308 9.85 -21.67 -6.31
CA LEU A 308 8.76 -22.43 -6.95
C LEU A 308 7.97 -21.55 -7.94
N VAL A 309 7.66 -20.31 -7.54
CA VAL A 309 6.93 -19.37 -8.40
C VAL A 309 7.74 -19.00 -9.64
N LEU A 310 9.07 -18.80 -9.51
CA LEU A 310 9.97 -18.52 -10.63
C LEU A 310 9.96 -19.60 -11.71
N GLN A 311 9.67 -20.87 -11.35
CA GLN A 311 9.53 -21.97 -12.31
C GLN A 311 8.19 -21.94 -13.06
N LYS A 312 7.19 -21.21 -12.56
CA LYS A 312 5.83 -21.12 -13.14
C LYS A 312 5.55 -19.83 -13.86
N GLY A 313 6.23 -18.75 -13.48
CA GLY A 313 6.00 -17.45 -14.08
C GLY A 313 6.91 -16.34 -13.55
N LYS A 314 6.53 -15.10 -13.83
CA LYS A 314 7.33 -13.94 -13.44
C LYS A 314 7.14 -13.57 -11.97
N VAL A 315 8.23 -13.23 -11.31
CA VAL A 315 8.25 -12.60 -9.99
C VAL A 315 8.78 -11.17 -10.18
N ASN A 316 7.99 -10.19 -9.76
CA ASN A 316 8.33 -8.78 -9.85
C ASN A 316 9.02 -8.31 -8.56
N THR A 317 9.89 -7.33 -8.64
CA THR A 317 10.45 -6.62 -7.49
C THR A 317 9.81 -5.25 -7.33
N TYR A 318 9.51 -4.86 -6.09
CA TYR A 318 9.05 -3.52 -5.74
C TYR A 318 10.01 -2.91 -4.72
N ILE A 319 10.68 -1.81 -5.07
CA ILE A 319 11.68 -1.19 -4.20
C ILE A 319 10.98 -0.34 -3.15
N ILE A 320 11.24 -0.62 -1.86
CA ILE A 320 10.77 0.20 -0.73
C ILE A 320 11.76 1.34 -0.55
N ASN A 321 11.33 2.57 -0.86
CA ASN A 321 12.09 3.80 -0.62
C ASN A 321 11.67 4.48 0.69
N ASP A 322 10.48 4.15 1.19
CA ASP A 322 9.93 4.70 2.41
C ASP A 322 10.60 4.15 3.67
N TYR A 323 10.23 4.71 4.83
CA TYR A 323 10.64 4.15 6.12
C TYR A 323 10.28 2.67 6.19
N TRP A 324 11.24 1.86 6.62
CA TRP A 324 11.09 0.42 6.81
C TRP A 324 12.09 -0.07 7.87
N ILE A 325 11.61 -0.85 8.81
CA ILE A 325 12.43 -1.54 9.81
C ILE A 325 11.87 -2.94 10.08
N ASP A 326 12.75 -3.95 10.04
CA ASP A 326 12.47 -5.30 10.55
C ASP A 326 12.97 -5.36 11.99
N ILE A 327 12.07 -5.60 12.93
CA ILE A 327 12.39 -5.67 14.36
C ILE A 327 12.84 -7.09 14.70
N GLY A 328 13.96 -7.53 14.13
CA GLY A 328 14.51 -8.88 14.31
C GLY A 328 15.46 -9.02 15.49
N ARG A 329 16.08 -7.93 15.95
CA ARG A 329 17.14 -7.89 16.97
C ARG A 329 16.87 -6.81 18.01
N PRO A 330 17.53 -6.87 19.20
CA PRO A 330 17.35 -5.86 20.24
C PRO A 330 17.69 -4.44 19.84
N ASP A 331 18.74 -4.25 19.04
CA ASP A 331 19.16 -2.94 18.50
C ASP A 331 18.10 -2.34 17.56
N GLU A 332 17.50 -3.17 16.67
CA GLU A 332 16.40 -2.76 15.80
C GLU A 332 15.14 -2.41 16.61
N PHE A 333 14.88 -3.14 17.70
CA PHE A 333 13.77 -2.84 18.61
C PHE A 333 13.97 -1.51 19.34
N LEU A 334 15.19 -1.22 19.82
CA LEU A 334 15.53 0.06 20.44
C LEU A 334 15.37 1.21 19.44
N LYS A 335 15.92 1.05 18.23
CA LYS A 335 15.78 2.03 17.15
C LYS A 335 14.32 2.31 16.81
N ALA A 336 13.49 1.25 16.65
CA ALA A 336 12.08 1.43 16.39
C ALA A 336 11.39 2.24 17.52
N ASN A 337 11.75 2.01 18.80
CA ASN A 337 11.22 2.80 19.92
C ASN A 337 11.67 4.26 19.91
N GLU A 338 12.84 4.58 19.37
CA GLU A 338 13.29 5.95 19.17
C GLU A 338 12.52 6.66 18.06
N ASP A 339 12.30 5.96 16.96
CA ASP A 339 11.60 6.48 15.76
C ASP A 339 10.10 6.70 16.00
N PHE A 340 9.46 5.98 16.95
CA PHE A 340 8.02 6.02 17.24
C PHE A 340 7.69 6.57 18.65
N LYS A 341 8.53 7.47 19.19
CA LYS A 341 8.26 8.15 20.47
C LYS A 341 7.04 9.07 20.43
#